data_1c4a61ab1ce8099a04574b26247fda88
#
_entry.id   1c4a61ab1ce8099a04574b26247fda88
#
_cell.length_a   1.000
_cell.length_b   1.000
_cell.length_c   1.000
_cell.angle_alpha   90.00
_cell.angle_beta   90.00
_cell.angle_gamma   90.00
#
_symmetry.space_group_name_H-M   'P 1'
#
loop_
_entity.id
_entity.type
_entity.pdbx_description
1 polymer ?
#
loop_
_entity_poly.entity_id
_entity_poly.type
_entity_poly.pdbx_seq_one_letter_code
_entity_poly.pdbx_strand_id
1 'polypeptide(L)'
;MRTPLRIAVAQPLTRSHDVEGNAVRHADAVRAAGARVVVFPEMSLTGYELTAAPLDPADPRLAPLRAACADTGTLALAGAPVPGPHIGVLAVDADGVRVAYRKMCLGGAEPRHMRPGRAPAVLDVDRWRLGLAVCKDTGTPEHAAATVALGADAYLAGVLESAEDAAVPDERARRVAAAHGVWVVTASFAGSTGGGYARAAGGSGIWSPAGEPVVRAGTGVGEVVAADLR
;
A
#
# COMPACT_ATOMS: atom_id res chain seq x y z
N MET A 1 -26.83 -6.31 6.97
CA MET A 1 -25.83 -6.07 5.90
C MET A 1 -24.68 -5.26 6.48
N ARG A 2 -23.45 -5.49 6.06
CA ARG A 2 -22.26 -4.70 6.44
C ARG A 2 -22.31 -3.35 5.70
N THR A 3 -21.93 -2.27 6.38
CA THR A 3 -21.81 -0.95 5.75
C THR A 3 -20.70 -0.99 4.69
N PRO A 4 -20.89 -0.42 3.49
CA PRO A 4 -19.83 -0.31 2.50
C PRO A 4 -18.61 0.40 3.08
N LEU A 5 -17.41 -0.08 2.71
CA LEU A 5 -16.16 0.57 3.07
C LEU A 5 -15.62 1.36 1.88
N ARG A 6 -15.60 2.67 2.00
CA ARG A 6 -14.96 3.50 0.98
C ARG A 6 -13.46 3.45 1.14
N ILE A 7 -12.77 2.99 0.10
CA ILE A 7 -11.32 2.84 0.06
C ILE A 7 -10.74 3.57 -1.15
N ALA A 8 -9.56 4.14 -1.00
CA ALA A 8 -8.82 4.82 -2.07
C ALA A 8 -7.41 4.25 -2.22
N VAL A 9 -6.87 4.39 -3.41
CA VAL A 9 -5.46 4.18 -3.74
C VAL A 9 -4.88 5.49 -4.27
N ALA A 10 -3.67 5.81 -3.85
CA ALA A 10 -3.00 7.06 -4.21
C ALA A 10 -1.63 6.82 -4.84
N GLN A 11 -1.26 7.64 -5.82
CA GLN A 11 0.03 7.66 -6.52
C GLN A 11 0.75 9.00 -6.28
N PRO A 12 1.13 9.34 -5.03
CA PRO A 12 1.73 10.64 -4.74
C PRO A 12 3.09 10.79 -5.42
N LEU A 13 3.48 12.02 -5.70
CA LEU A 13 4.87 12.32 -6.02
C LEU A 13 5.74 11.89 -4.82
N THR A 14 6.73 11.05 -5.09
CA THR A 14 7.66 10.61 -4.07
C THR A 14 9.09 11.10 -4.40
N ARG A 15 9.78 11.63 -3.41
CA ARG A 15 11.20 11.99 -3.51
C ARG A 15 12.03 11.09 -2.63
N SER A 16 13.12 10.57 -3.18
CA SER A 16 14.07 9.72 -2.45
C SER A 16 14.58 10.42 -1.19
N HIS A 17 14.54 9.72 -0.06
CA HIS A 17 14.97 10.14 1.26
C HIS A 17 14.25 11.37 1.87
N ASP A 18 13.26 11.97 1.19
CA ASP A 18 12.50 13.14 1.65
C ASP A 18 11.27 12.71 2.47
N VAL A 19 11.47 12.11 3.65
CA VAL A 19 10.40 11.57 4.48
C VAL A 19 9.37 12.64 4.84
N GLU A 20 9.80 13.83 5.25
CA GLU A 20 8.90 14.92 5.66
C GLU A 20 8.06 15.41 4.47
N GLY A 21 8.68 15.71 3.35
CA GLY A 21 7.97 16.14 2.15
C GLY A 21 7.05 15.04 1.60
N ASN A 22 7.45 13.77 1.68
CA ASN A 22 6.58 12.66 1.28
C ASN A 22 5.39 12.52 2.24
N ALA A 23 5.58 12.66 3.56
CA ALA A 23 4.48 12.65 4.53
C ALA A 23 3.47 13.78 4.29
N VAL A 24 3.92 14.98 3.89
CA VAL A 24 3.04 16.09 3.48
C VAL A 24 2.21 15.70 2.24
N ARG A 25 2.83 15.14 1.20
CA ARG A 25 2.13 14.72 -0.02
C ARG A 25 1.14 13.57 0.24
N HIS A 26 1.48 12.66 1.17
CA HIS A 26 0.54 11.63 1.64
C HIS A 26 -0.65 12.26 2.38
N ALA A 27 -0.40 13.26 3.23
CA ALA A 27 -1.45 14.01 3.92
C ALA A 27 -2.41 14.70 2.94
N ASP A 28 -1.87 15.32 1.89
CA ASP A 28 -2.69 15.95 0.84
C ASP A 28 -3.54 14.91 0.09
N ALA A 29 -2.97 13.75 -0.23
CA ALA A 29 -3.70 12.64 -0.86
C ALA A 29 -4.81 12.10 0.07
N VAL A 30 -4.55 11.97 1.38
CA VAL A 30 -5.57 11.58 2.39
C VAL A 30 -6.74 12.55 2.39
N ARG A 31 -6.47 13.88 2.42
CA ARG A 31 -7.52 14.90 2.39
C ARG A 31 -8.32 14.90 1.10
N ALA A 32 -7.67 14.65 -0.03
CA ALA A 32 -8.31 14.59 -1.35
C ALA A 32 -9.15 13.32 -1.57
N ALA A 33 -8.80 12.22 -0.91
CA ALA A 33 -9.40 10.91 -1.16
C ALA A 33 -10.86 10.79 -0.73
N GLY A 34 -11.27 11.49 0.34
CA GLY A 34 -12.62 11.36 0.90
C GLY A 34 -12.98 9.91 1.24
N ALA A 35 -12.01 9.13 1.73
CA ALA A 35 -12.14 7.70 1.97
C ALA A 35 -11.78 7.31 3.41
N ARG A 36 -12.37 6.20 3.88
CA ARG A 36 -12.09 5.66 5.21
C ARG A 36 -10.71 5.00 5.31
N VAL A 37 -10.23 4.45 4.18
CA VAL A 37 -8.90 3.85 4.06
C VAL A 37 -8.22 4.39 2.80
N VAL A 38 -6.94 4.77 2.90
CA VAL A 38 -6.09 5.15 1.76
C VAL A 38 -4.85 4.28 1.74
N VAL A 39 -4.62 3.61 0.62
CA VAL A 39 -3.45 2.75 0.41
C VAL A 39 -2.43 3.49 -0.44
N PHE A 40 -1.17 3.40 -0.03
CA PHE A 40 -0.02 4.01 -0.68
C PHE A 40 0.97 2.95 -1.19
N PRO A 41 1.85 3.30 -2.15
CA PRO A 41 2.82 2.37 -2.72
C PRO A 41 3.85 1.85 -1.71
N GLU A 42 4.53 0.77 -2.09
CA GLU A 42 5.67 0.20 -1.38
C GLU A 42 6.74 1.26 -1.12
N MET A 43 7.22 1.41 0.14
CA MET A 43 8.25 2.38 0.53
C MET A 43 7.98 3.84 0.12
N SER A 44 6.72 4.23 -0.04
CA SER A 44 6.33 5.56 -0.55
C SER A 44 6.73 6.72 0.37
N LEU A 45 7.02 6.47 1.65
CA LEU A 45 7.50 7.50 2.57
C LEU A 45 9.00 7.84 2.39
N THR A 46 9.79 6.93 1.83
CA THR A 46 11.24 7.16 1.62
C THR A 46 11.66 7.20 0.16
N GLY A 47 10.76 6.83 -0.76
CA GLY A 47 11.16 6.31 -2.06
C GLY A 47 11.66 4.88 -1.94
N TYR A 48 11.79 4.18 -3.06
CA TYR A 48 12.29 2.81 -3.07
C TYR A 48 13.83 2.81 -2.89
N GLU A 49 14.27 3.14 -1.68
CA GLU A 49 15.67 3.25 -1.30
C GLU A 49 16.00 2.20 -0.24
N LEU A 50 16.60 1.08 -0.67
CA LEU A 50 16.85 -0.08 0.20
C LEU A 50 17.85 0.21 1.33
N THR A 51 18.58 1.31 1.25
CA THR A 51 19.53 1.81 2.28
C THR A 51 18.94 2.91 3.15
N ALA A 52 17.68 3.32 2.91
CA ALA A 52 17.03 4.31 3.75
C ALA A 52 16.89 3.80 5.20
N ALA A 53 17.12 4.69 6.15
CA ALA A 53 16.97 4.37 7.56
C ALA A 53 15.52 3.95 7.87
N PRO A 54 15.33 2.91 8.70
CA PRO A 54 14.00 2.51 9.15
C PRO A 54 13.27 3.66 9.85
N LEU A 55 11.99 3.84 9.53
CA LEU A 55 11.12 4.82 10.17
C LEU A 55 10.53 4.22 11.44
N ASP A 56 10.81 4.87 12.57
CA ASP A 56 10.14 4.56 13.83
C ASP A 56 8.69 5.10 13.76
N PRO A 57 7.68 4.39 14.28
CA PRO A 57 6.32 4.92 14.39
C PRO A 57 6.23 6.27 15.12
N ALA A 58 7.15 6.58 16.03
CA ALA A 58 7.21 7.85 16.74
C ALA A 58 7.96 8.96 15.97
N ASP A 59 8.40 8.71 14.74
CA ASP A 59 9.16 9.70 13.96
C ASP A 59 8.34 10.98 13.74
N PRO A 60 8.82 12.17 14.20
CA PRO A 60 8.07 13.42 14.12
C PRO A 60 7.78 13.86 12.68
N ARG A 61 8.54 13.40 11.69
CA ARG A 61 8.29 13.71 10.28
C ARG A 61 6.98 13.11 9.75
N LEU A 62 6.36 12.15 10.48
CA LEU A 62 5.05 11.59 10.16
C LEU A 62 3.88 12.44 10.68
N ALA A 63 4.15 13.50 11.44
CA ALA A 63 3.13 14.36 12.03
C ALA A 63 2.11 14.94 11.01
N PRO A 64 2.51 15.42 9.81
CA PRO A 64 1.55 15.92 8.82
C PRO A 64 0.55 14.86 8.37
N LEU A 65 1.01 13.63 8.12
CA LEU A 65 0.15 12.51 7.71
C LEU A 65 -0.80 12.10 8.84
N ARG A 66 -0.29 12.00 10.07
CA ARG A 66 -1.11 11.69 11.24
C ARG A 66 -2.20 12.73 11.46
N ALA A 67 -1.87 14.03 11.35
CA ALA A 67 -2.84 15.10 11.48
C ALA A 67 -3.95 14.99 10.42
N ALA A 68 -3.60 14.77 9.14
CA ALA A 68 -4.58 14.58 8.09
C ALA A 68 -5.50 13.37 8.34
N CYS A 69 -4.95 12.27 8.83
CA CYS A 69 -5.73 11.08 9.20
C CYS A 69 -6.70 11.36 10.35
N ALA A 70 -6.26 12.11 11.36
CA ALA A 70 -7.11 12.51 12.48
C ALA A 70 -8.24 13.45 12.04
N ASP A 71 -7.92 14.46 11.20
CA ASP A 71 -8.89 15.45 10.70
C ASP A 71 -9.98 14.80 9.82
N THR A 72 -9.65 13.75 9.08
CA THR A 72 -10.56 13.12 8.11
C THR A 72 -11.18 11.80 8.60
N GLY A 73 -10.75 11.27 9.74
CA GLY A 73 -11.13 9.94 10.22
C GLY A 73 -10.60 8.80 9.34
N THR A 74 -9.54 9.04 8.59
CA THR A 74 -8.96 8.09 7.62
C THR A 74 -7.89 7.22 8.27
N LEU A 75 -7.83 5.95 7.89
CA LEU A 75 -6.68 5.08 8.08
C LEU A 75 -5.79 5.12 6.81
N ALA A 76 -4.58 5.61 6.92
CA ALA A 76 -3.58 5.55 5.86
C ALA A 76 -2.69 4.31 6.03
N LEU A 77 -2.48 3.55 4.95
CA LEU A 77 -1.56 2.43 4.87
C LEU A 77 -0.38 2.84 3.99
N ALA A 78 0.71 3.27 4.61
CA ALA A 78 1.86 3.86 3.93
C ALA A 78 3.08 2.94 3.96
N GLY A 79 3.71 2.75 2.79
CA GLY A 79 4.91 1.94 2.65
C GLY A 79 6.16 2.64 3.19
N ALA A 80 6.98 1.92 3.98
CA ALA A 80 8.23 2.43 4.54
C ALA A 80 9.20 1.29 4.88
N PRO A 81 10.52 1.57 4.97
CA PRO A 81 11.41 0.72 5.75
C PRO A 81 11.05 0.85 7.23
N VAL A 82 10.95 -0.27 7.94
CA VAL A 82 10.58 -0.30 9.36
C VAL A 82 11.62 -1.05 10.19
N PRO A 83 11.67 -0.83 11.53
CA PRO A 83 12.68 -1.48 12.38
C PRO A 83 12.75 -2.99 12.21
N GLY A 84 14.01 -3.50 12.15
CA GLY A 84 14.27 -4.93 12.11
C GLY A 84 15.13 -5.53 11.02
N PRO A 85 15.73 -4.86 10.02
CA PRO A 85 15.25 -3.95 8.99
C PRO A 85 14.27 -4.69 8.05
N HIS A 86 13.07 -4.16 7.85
CA HIS A 86 12.06 -4.76 6.98
C HIS A 86 11.47 -3.70 6.04
N ILE A 87 11.00 -4.12 4.87
CA ILE A 87 10.02 -3.36 4.10
C ILE A 87 8.67 -3.57 4.78
N GLY A 88 7.97 -2.51 5.12
CA GLY A 88 6.72 -2.63 5.87
C GLY A 88 5.62 -1.68 5.44
N VAL A 89 4.48 -1.87 6.08
CA VAL A 89 3.33 -0.98 6.02
C VAL A 89 3.13 -0.35 7.38
N LEU A 90 3.15 0.99 7.43
CA LEU A 90 2.71 1.77 8.57
C LEU A 90 1.21 2.02 8.45
N ALA A 91 0.46 1.68 9.50
CA ALA A 91 -0.91 2.12 9.68
C ALA A 91 -0.90 3.42 10.48
N VAL A 92 -1.48 4.47 9.90
CA VAL A 92 -1.54 5.83 10.46
C VAL A 92 -2.99 6.25 10.58
N ASP A 93 -3.42 6.60 11.78
CA ASP A 93 -4.77 7.06 12.09
C ASP A 93 -4.77 8.10 13.23
N ALA A 94 -5.93 8.45 13.75
CA ALA A 94 -6.07 9.38 14.87
C ALA A 94 -5.37 8.91 16.15
N ASP A 95 -5.33 7.58 16.36
CA ASP A 95 -4.73 6.96 17.55
C ASP A 95 -3.19 6.95 17.49
N GLY A 96 -2.62 7.10 16.29
CA GLY A 96 -1.17 7.18 16.11
C GLY A 96 -0.65 6.45 14.88
N VAL A 97 0.63 6.03 14.98
CA VAL A 97 1.32 5.28 13.93
C VAL A 97 1.79 3.94 14.50
N ARG A 98 1.61 2.87 13.73
CA ARG A 98 2.09 1.53 14.11
C ARG A 98 2.58 0.75 12.89
N VAL A 99 3.51 -0.17 13.08
CA VAL A 99 3.89 -1.14 12.05
C VAL A 99 2.77 -2.18 11.94
N ALA A 100 2.02 -2.14 10.86
CA ALA A 100 0.90 -3.05 10.61
C ALA A 100 1.34 -4.35 9.92
N TYR A 101 2.37 -4.28 9.08
CA TYR A 101 2.85 -5.44 8.33
C TYR A 101 4.33 -5.31 7.98
N ARG A 102 4.99 -6.45 7.81
CA ARG A 102 6.34 -6.59 7.28
C ARG A 102 6.32 -7.54 6.10
N LYS A 103 6.82 -7.09 4.94
CA LYS A 103 6.88 -7.84 3.68
C LYS A 103 7.50 -9.22 3.89
N MET A 104 6.81 -10.27 3.47
CA MET A 104 7.27 -11.66 3.64
C MET A 104 8.10 -12.15 2.46
N CYS A 105 7.74 -11.78 1.24
CA CYS A 105 8.38 -12.25 0.02
C CYS A 105 9.31 -11.18 -0.53
N LEU A 106 10.62 -11.32 -0.32
CA LEU A 106 11.60 -10.39 -0.84
C LEU A 106 12.00 -10.71 -2.27
N GLY A 107 12.29 -9.67 -3.07
CA GLY A 107 12.68 -9.78 -4.47
C GLY A 107 13.95 -9.02 -4.82
N GLY A 108 14.51 -9.29 -5.99
CA GLY A 108 15.63 -8.53 -6.54
C GLY A 108 16.80 -8.35 -5.56
N ALA A 109 17.14 -7.09 -5.27
CA ALA A 109 18.22 -6.72 -4.35
C ALA A 109 17.78 -6.68 -2.88
N GLU A 110 16.50 -6.75 -2.57
CA GLU A 110 15.97 -6.59 -1.21
C GLU A 110 16.63 -7.54 -0.17
N PRO A 111 16.89 -8.84 -0.46
CA PRO A 111 17.48 -9.74 0.52
C PRO A 111 18.89 -9.34 0.99
N ARG A 112 19.55 -8.43 0.28
CA ARG A 112 20.88 -7.91 0.66
C ARG A 112 20.79 -6.84 1.76
N HIS A 113 19.62 -6.21 1.90
CA HIS A 113 19.42 -5.05 2.78
C HIS A 113 18.31 -5.29 3.80
N MET A 114 17.32 -6.13 3.48
CA MET A 114 16.09 -6.31 4.23
C MET A 114 15.90 -7.76 4.68
N ARG A 115 15.16 -7.93 5.76
CA ARG A 115 14.74 -9.24 6.28
C ARG A 115 13.26 -9.49 5.97
N PRO A 116 12.86 -10.73 5.66
CA PRO A 116 11.46 -11.06 5.47
C PRO A 116 10.66 -10.96 6.76
N GLY A 117 9.41 -10.53 6.66
CA GLY A 117 8.40 -10.70 7.71
C GLY A 117 8.11 -12.17 7.98
N ARG A 118 7.48 -12.47 9.12
CA ARG A 118 7.29 -13.85 9.59
C ARG A 118 5.88 -14.38 9.44
N ALA A 119 4.88 -13.49 9.29
CA ALA A 119 3.48 -13.88 9.26
C ALA A 119 2.66 -12.92 8.41
N PRO A 120 1.57 -13.41 7.76
CA PRO A 120 0.57 -12.56 7.14
C PRO A 120 -0.13 -11.73 8.23
N ALA A 121 -0.73 -10.61 7.83
CA ALA A 121 -1.43 -9.71 8.75
C ALA A 121 -2.76 -9.25 8.19
N VAL A 122 -3.72 -9.02 9.10
CA VAL A 122 -5.00 -8.39 8.80
C VAL A 122 -5.24 -7.23 9.77
N LEU A 123 -5.99 -6.23 9.32
CA LEU A 123 -6.51 -5.13 10.13
C LEU A 123 -8.03 -5.14 10.09
N ASP A 124 -8.65 -4.97 11.25
CA ASP A 124 -10.10 -4.79 11.35
C ASP A 124 -10.45 -3.30 11.25
N VAL A 125 -11.27 -2.93 10.26
CA VAL A 125 -11.75 -1.56 10.02
C VAL A 125 -13.25 -1.61 9.71
N ASP A 126 -14.07 -0.97 10.56
CA ASP A 126 -15.53 -0.84 10.36
C ASP A 126 -16.20 -2.18 9.98
N ARG A 127 -15.83 -3.28 10.64
CA ARG A 127 -16.29 -4.67 10.42
C ARG A 127 -15.78 -5.30 9.11
N TRP A 128 -14.81 -4.69 8.44
CA TRP A 128 -14.05 -5.26 7.33
C TRP A 128 -12.71 -5.77 7.82
N ARG A 129 -12.28 -6.91 7.29
CA ARG A 129 -10.95 -7.47 7.54
C ARG A 129 -10.05 -7.24 6.33
N LEU A 130 -9.05 -6.41 6.49
CA LEU A 130 -8.16 -5.96 5.43
C LEU A 130 -6.83 -6.71 5.53
N GLY A 131 -6.59 -7.67 4.63
CA GLY A 131 -5.32 -8.39 4.51
C GLY A 131 -4.25 -7.50 3.89
N LEU A 132 -3.03 -7.53 4.42
CA LEU A 132 -1.93 -6.67 4.00
C LEU A 132 -0.89 -7.44 3.20
N ALA A 133 -0.35 -6.79 2.17
CA ALA A 133 0.69 -7.30 1.29
C ALA A 133 1.60 -6.17 0.79
N VAL A 134 2.78 -6.54 0.28
CA VAL A 134 3.69 -5.60 -0.38
C VAL A 134 4.27 -6.26 -1.63
N CYS A 135 4.04 -5.65 -2.79
CA CYS A 135 4.64 -5.94 -4.10
C CYS A 135 4.76 -7.44 -4.40
N LYS A 136 5.92 -8.06 -4.22
CA LYS A 136 6.18 -9.48 -4.53
C LYS A 136 5.26 -10.46 -3.78
N ASP A 137 4.72 -10.08 -2.62
CA ASP A 137 3.70 -10.89 -1.92
C ASP A 137 2.49 -11.17 -2.82
N THR A 138 2.09 -10.21 -3.67
CA THR A 138 0.96 -10.36 -4.61
C THR A 138 1.23 -11.39 -5.70
N GLY A 139 2.50 -11.64 -5.98
CA GLY A 139 2.98 -12.65 -6.93
C GLY A 139 3.15 -14.04 -6.34
N THR A 140 2.97 -14.20 -5.02
CA THR A 140 3.18 -15.44 -4.27
C THR A 140 1.83 -16.02 -3.84
N PRO A 141 1.30 -17.06 -4.51
CA PRO A 141 -0.02 -17.63 -4.21
C PRO A 141 -0.19 -18.06 -2.75
N GLU A 142 0.84 -18.61 -2.14
CA GLU A 142 0.83 -19.08 -0.76
C GLU A 142 0.64 -17.92 0.23
N HIS A 143 1.20 -16.72 -0.08
CA HIS A 143 0.98 -15.52 0.73
C HIS A 143 -0.46 -15.07 0.68
N ALA A 144 -1.04 -14.98 -0.52
CA ALA A 144 -2.45 -14.60 -0.68
C ALA A 144 -3.37 -15.59 0.04
N ALA A 145 -3.15 -16.91 -0.13
CA ALA A 145 -3.92 -17.96 0.53
C ALA A 145 -3.82 -17.85 2.07
N ALA A 146 -2.61 -17.70 2.61
CA ALA A 146 -2.39 -17.56 4.05
C ALA A 146 -3.05 -16.30 4.63
N THR A 147 -3.02 -15.19 3.89
CA THR A 147 -3.66 -13.93 4.30
C THR A 147 -5.18 -14.05 4.30
N VAL A 148 -5.75 -14.65 3.24
CA VAL A 148 -7.21 -14.86 3.15
C VAL A 148 -7.69 -15.85 4.21
N ALA A 149 -6.90 -16.87 4.54
CA ALA A 149 -7.23 -17.83 5.61
C ALA A 149 -7.37 -17.17 7.00
N LEU A 150 -6.83 -15.96 7.20
CA LEU A 150 -7.09 -15.15 8.39
C LEU A 150 -8.49 -14.49 8.36
N GLY A 151 -9.29 -14.74 7.34
CA GLY A 151 -10.63 -14.18 7.16
C GLY A 151 -10.62 -12.80 6.50
N ALA A 152 -9.64 -12.49 5.66
CA ALA A 152 -9.59 -11.22 4.95
C ALA A 152 -10.73 -11.11 3.93
N ASP A 153 -11.44 -9.99 3.95
CA ASP A 153 -12.48 -9.62 2.98
C ASP A 153 -11.87 -8.88 1.77
N ALA A 154 -10.74 -8.23 2.00
CA ALA A 154 -10.00 -7.50 0.98
C ALA A 154 -8.49 -7.70 1.16
N TYR A 155 -7.75 -7.77 0.05
CA TYR A 155 -6.31 -7.92 -0.01
C TYR A 155 -5.69 -6.63 -0.54
N LEU A 156 -4.96 -5.91 0.30
CA LEU A 156 -4.44 -4.57 0.05
C LEU A 156 -2.93 -4.60 -0.11
N ALA A 157 -2.43 -4.03 -1.20
CA ALA A 157 -1.01 -4.03 -1.50
C ALA A 157 -0.47 -2.67 -1.97
N GLY A 158 0.63 -2.21 -1.37
CA GLY A 158 1.51 -1.22 -1.96
C GLY A 158 2.52 -1.90 -2.88
N VAL A 159 2.64 -1.45 -4.13
CA VAL A 159 3.50 -2.10 -5.13
C VAL A 159 4.42 -1.11 -5.84
N LEU A 160 5.46 -1.66 -6.46
CA LEU A 160 6.35 -0.99 -7.39
C LEU A 160 6.69 -1.95 -8.52
N GLU A 161 6.37 -1.56 -9.75
CA GLU A 161 6.85 -2.21 -10.97
C GLU A 161 7.32 -1.13 -11.95
N SER A 162 8.17 -1.49 -12.89
CA SER A 162 8.60 -0.60 -13.96
C SER A 162 7.48 -0.34 -14.98
N ALA A 163 7.59 0.71 -15.77
CA ALA A 163 6.63 0.97 -16.84
C ALA A 163 6.61 -0.13 -17.90
N GLU A 164 7.71 -0.84 -18.06
CA GLU A 164 7.84 -2.01 -18.97
C GLU A 164 7.02 -3.20 -18.45
N ASP A 165 6.86 -3.33 -17.13
CA ASP A 165 6.13 -4.40 -16.45
C ASP A 165 4.73 -3.95 -15.98
N ALA A 166 4.15 -2.92 -16.59
CA ALA A 166 2.89 -2.30 -16.16
C ALA A 166 1.67 -3.24 -16.12
N ALA A 167 1.70 -4.34 -16.85
CA ALA A 167 0.64 -5.36 -16.83
C ALA A 167 0.68 -6.23 -15.56
N VAL A 168 1.83 -6.38 -14.93
CA VAL A 168 2.06 -7.35 -13.84
C VAL A 168 1.18 -7.08 -12.61
N PRO A 169 1.03 -5.84 -12.09
CA PRO A 169 0.14 -5.58 -10.95
C PRO A 169 -1.32 -5.92 -11.24
N ASP A 170 -1.83 -5.61 -12.44
CA ASP A 170 -3.20 -5.92 -12.85
C ASP A 170 -3.44 -7.44 -12.93
N GLU A 171 -2.54 -8.17 -13.58
CA GLU A 171 -2.63 -9.64 -13.70
C GLU A 171 -2.63 -10.31 -12.31
N ARG A 172 -1.75 -9.88 -11.42
CA ARG A 172 -1.68 -10.39 -10.04
C ARG A 172 -2.95 -10.07 -9.26
N ALA A 173 -3.47 -8.84 -9.36
CA ALA A 173 -4.69 -8.43 -8.69
C ALA A 173 -5.90 -9.26 -9.14
N ARG A 174 -6.11 -9.43 -10.45
CA ARG A 174 -7.18 -10.27 -11.02
C ARG A 174 -7.08 -11.71 -10.54
N ARG A 175 -5.87 -12.28 -10.57
CA ARG A 175 -5.62 -13.65 -10.13
C ARG A 175 -5.97 -13.84 -8.65
N VAL A 176 -5.50 -12.96 -7.77
CA VAL A 176 -5.77 -13.06 -6.33
C VAL A 176 -7.27 -12.91 -6.06
N ALA A 177 -7.93 -11.92 -6.68
CA ALA A 177 -9.36 -11.69 -6.53
C ALA A 177 -10.17 -12.92 -6.94
N ALA A 178 -9.95 -13.42 -8.15
CA ALA A 178 -10.70 -14.55 -8.70
C ALA A 178 -10.41 -15.88 -7.97
N ALA A 179 -9.16 -16.11 -7.53
CA ALA A 179 -8.78 -17.33 -6.84
C ALA A 179 -9.37 -17.42 -5.42
N HIS A 180 -9.59 -16.30 -4.76
CA HIS A 180 -9.99 -16.27 -3.36
C HIS A 180 -11.36 -15.62 -3.10
N GLY A 181 -12.01 -15.04 -4.09
CA GLY A 181 -13.30 -14.37 -3.95
C GLY A 181 -13.24 -13.15 -3.03
N VAL A 182 -12.12 -12.41 -3.01
CA VAL A 182 -11.90 -11.24 -2.17
C VAL A 182 -11.69 -9.99 -3.01
N TRP A 183 -11.99 -8.82 -2.45
CA TRP A 183 -11.59 -7.55 -3.06
C TRP A 183 -10.06 -7.44 -3.11
N VAL A 184 -9.53 -6.84 -4.18
CA VAL A 184 -8.09 -6.53 -4.27
C VAL A 184 -7.91 -5.04 -4.50
N VAL A 185 -6.98 -4.44 -3.75
CA VAL A 185 -6.68 -3.01 -3.77
C VAL A 185 -5.17 -2.86 -3.94
N THR A 186 -4.73 -2.22 -5.01
CA THR A 186 -3.31 -2.07 -5.31
C THR A 186 -2.94 -0.62 -5.52
N ALA A 187 -2.05 -0.08 -4.70
CA ALA A 187 -1.45 1.23 -4.87
C ALA A 187 -0.05 1.09 -5.48
N SER A 188 0.17 1.66 -6.66
CA SER A 188 1.42 1.60 -7.41
C SER A 188 2.09 2.97 -7.46
N PHE A 189 3.41 3.00 -7.52
CA PHE A 189 4.12 4.22 -7.89
C PHE A 189 3.80 4.65 -9.31
N ALA A 190 3.77 5.98 -9.52
CA ALA A 190 3.80 6.64 -10.81
C ALA A 190 5.02 7.58 -10.88
N GLY A 191 5.58 7.75 -12.06
CA GLY A 191 6.80 8.55 -12.24
C GLY A 191 8.06 7.88 -11.69
N SER A 192 9.02 8.66 -11.20
CA SER A 192 10.25 8.16 -10.61
C SER A 192 10.13 7.97 -9.10
N THR A 193 10.88 7.00 -8.52
CA THR A 193 10.85 6.75 -7.08
C THR A 193 12.18 6.35 -6.49
N GLY A 194 13.29 6.38 -7.02
CA GLY A 194 14.56 5.89 -6.46
C GLY A 194 14.83 4.42 -6.82
N GLY A 195 15.93 3.87 -6.29
CA GLY A 195 16.33 2.48 -6.54
C GLY A 195 16.52 2.11 -8.02
N GLY A 196 16.72 3.10 -8.90
CA GLY A 196 16.86 2.91 -10.34
C GLY A 196 15.54 2.97 -11.12
N TYR A 197 14.40 3.13 -10.46
CA TYR A 197 13.09 3.27 -11.13
C TYR A 197 12.85 4.70 -11.63
N ALA A 198 13.30 4.98 -12.87
CA ALA A 198 13.07 6.28 -13.52
C ALA A 198 11.61 6.48 -13.93
N ARG A 199 10.93 5.40 -14.30
CA ARG A 199 9.50 5.37 -14.64
C ARG A 199 8.84 4.14 -14.02
N ALA A 200 8.00 4.37 -13.04
CA ALA A 200 7.14 3.35 -12.47
C ALA A 200 5.82 3.22 -13.23
N ALA A 201 5.16 2.08 -13.09
CA ALA A 201 4.02 1.65 -13.89
C ALA A 201 2.76 2.52 -13.73
N GLY A 202 2.52 3.13 -12.56
CA GLY A 202 1.22 3.70 -12.25
C GLY A 202 0.13 2.63 -12.18
N GLY A 203 -1.08 2.97 -12.60
CA GLY A 203 -2.17 2.00 -12.77
C GLY A 203 -2.73 1.44 -11.46
N SER A 204 -2.61 2.18 -10.34
CA SER A 204 -3.27 1.83 -9.08
C SER A 204 -4.76 1.51 -9.32
N GLY A 205 -5.32 0.55 -8.58
CA GLY A 205 -6.70 0.17 -8.83
C GLY A 205 -7.34 -0.66 -7.74
N ILE A 206 -8.63 -0.92 -7.94
CA ILE A 206 -9.48 -1.73 -7.06
C ILE A 206 -10.23 -2.73 -7.96
N TRP A 207 -10.15 -4.00 -7.60
CA TRP A 207 -10.80 -5.12 -8.30
C TRP A 207 -11.84 -5.78 -7.41
N SER A 208 -12.96 -6.14 -8.02
CA SER A 208 -14.03 -6.89 -7.36
C SER A 208 -13.59 -8.33 -7.04
N PRO A 209 -14.32 -9.06 -6.19
CA PRO A 209 -14.08 -10.49 -5.93
C PRO A 209 -14.13 -11.39 -7.18
N ALA A 210 -14.76 -10.92 -8.27
CA ALA A 210 -14.76 -11.61 -9.56
C ALA A 210 -13.50 -11.35 -10.41
N GLY A 211 -12.58 -10.49 -9.92
CA GLY A 211 -11.38 -10.09 -10.67
C GLY A 211 -11.62 -8.97 -11.69
N GLU A 212 -12.78 -8.33 -11.67
CA GLU A 212 -13.09 -7.23 -12.56
C GLU A 212 -12.61 -5.89 -11.98
N PRO A 213 -11.97 -5.02 -12.80
CA PRO A 213 -11.56 -3.70 -12.33
C PRO A 213 -12.80 -2.84 -12.08
N VAL A 214 -12.89 -2.28 -10.88
CA VAL A 214 -13.96 -1.34 -10.49
C VAL A 214 -13.52 0.10 -10.76
N VAL A 215 -12.30 0.42 -10.43
CA VAL A 215 -11.68 1.72 -10.72
C VAL A 215 -10.18 1.56 -10.92
N ARG A 216 -9.61 2.35 -11.82
CA ARG A 216 -8.16 2.40 -12.07
C ARG A 216 -7.69 3.83 -12.28
N ALA A 217 -6.54 4.15 -11.72
CA ALA A 217 -5.77 5.34 -12.06
C ALA A 217 -5.03 5.12 -13.39
N GLY A 218 -4.63 6.22 -14.01
CA GLY A 218 -3.71 6.22 -15.15
C GLY A 218 -2.24 6.04 -14.70
N THR A 219 -1.33 6.55 -15.51
CA THR A 219 0.12 6.54 -15.23
C THR A 219 0.61 7.84 -14.58
N GLY A 220 -0.30 8.77 -14.29
CA GLY A 220 0.00 10.11 -13.79
C GLY A 220 0.38 10.10 -12.31
N VAL A 221 1.34 10.96 -11.97
CA VAL A 221 1.70 11.26 -10.58
C VAL A 221 0.61 12.14 -9.95
N GLY A 222 0.27 11.88 -8.69
CA GLY A 222 -0.73 12.64 -7.93
C GLY A 222 -2.17 12.12 -8.09
N GLU A 223 -2.41 11.10 -8.91
CA GLU A 223 -3.74 10.52 -9.05
C GLU A 223 -4.19 9.81 -7.77
N VAL A 224 -5.47 10.00 -7.46
CA VAL A 224 -6.18 9.30 -6.37
C VAL A 224 -7.50 8.80 -6.92
N VAL A 225 -7.77 7.50 -6.78
CA VAL A 225 -9.04 6.90 -7.18
C VAL A 225 -9.64 6.11 -6.03
N ALA A 226 -10.97 6.06 -5.93
CA ALA A 226 -11.66 5.44 -4.82
C ALA A 226 -12.91 4.66 -5.27
N ALA A 227 -13.26 3.63 -4.50
CA ALA A 227 -14.50 2.88 -4.66
C ALA A 227 -15.06 2.42 -3.30
N ASP A 228 -16.34 2.02 -3.30
CA ASP A 228 -16.99 1.41 -2.15
C ASP A 228 -16.92 -0.12 -2.27
N LEU A 229 -16.26 -0.77 -1.32
CA LEU A 229 -16.36 -2.22 -1.16
C LEU A 229 -17.73 -2.56 -0.56
N ARG A 230 -18.39 -3.60 -1.08
CA ARG A 230 -19.78 -3.96 -0.70
C ARG A 230 -19.91 -5.43 -0.34
#